data_e82e021c3bacb567ca14b2f2893cbbfa
#
_entry.id   e82e021c3bacb567ca14b2f2893cbbfa
#
_cell.length_a   1.000
_cell.length_b   1.000
_cell.length_c   1.000
_cell.angle_alpha   90.00
_cell.angle_beta   90.00
_cell.angle_gamma   90.00
#
_symmetry.space_group_name_H-M   'P 1'
#
loop_
_entity.id
_entity.type
_entity.pdbx_description
1 polymer ?
#
loop_
_entity_poly.entity_id
_entity_poly.type
_entity_poly.pdbx_seq_one_letter_code
_entity_poly.pdbx_strand_id
1 'polypeptide(L)'
;DMVKGYDAVADGSADPSTLGITAVDDQTLQIDLTYDCPYFEEIMAFPATFPVRQDMVESSDNWTFDPSTYIGNGPYKMTEWSHNAYISMEKNENYYDYENLGPDTIKFTLLDDNNAMLKGYNNGELDFIENLPVDEIPTYLASGELEIGDYLGTYYVCFNTEDEVFSDPNIRKAFSLVIDRNYIVENVSQAGEVPADGYVPNGVNDAAGAGSDDFRTVGGSYYSISDEDYEANCEEARQLLADAGYPNGEGFPTITYSTNDAGNHKKIGEALQNMWQTELGVTVNLNNQDWNVFLQNRKDGNFQIARNGWIADYNDPCSFLDMWYTDGGNNDAQYSNPDYDAAIDAAKATSDPEERMKAFHEAEDILIGQDSVLAPIYFYTQPYMLNPDIDGMYYTPLGYFFFGYTSKK
;
A
#
# COMPACT_ATOMS: atom_id res chain seq x y z
N ASP A 1 -8.27 -11.28 13.60
CA ASP A 1 -9.52 -12.05 13.73
C ASP A 1 -9.36 -13.54 13.36
N MET A 2 -8.41 -13.89 12.49
CA MET A 2 -8.21 -15.29 12.04
C MET A 2 -7.76 -16.27 13.13
N VAL A 3 -7.05 -15.81 14.16
CA VAL A 3 -6.61 -16.66 15.28
C VAL A 3 -7.75 -16.86 16.26
N LYS A 4 -8.03 -18.10 16.62
CA LYS A 4 -9.10 -18.46 17.54
C LYS A 4 -8.94 -17.73 18.88
N GLY A 5 -10.01 -17.09 19.35
CA GLY A 5 -10.05 -16.35 20.60
C GLY A 5 -9.52 -14.91 20.52
N TYR A 6 -9.10 -14.44 19.32
CA TYR A 6 -8.54 -13.10 19.15
C TYR A 6 -9.49 -11.99 19.62
N ASP A 7 -10.75 -12.00 19.17
CA ASP A 7 -11.70 -10.91 19.47
C ASP A 7 -11.90 -10.71 20.97
N ALA A 8 -12.08 -11.80 21.71
CA ALA A 8 -12.28 -11.76 23.16
C ALA A 8 -11.02 -11.30 23.94
N VAL A 9 -9.83 -11.53 23.39
CA VAL A 9 -8.58 -11.03 23.99
C VAL A 9 -8.37 -9.56 23.60
N ALA A 10 -8.66 -9.18 22.37
CA ALA A 10 -8.49 -7.82 21.87
C ALA A 10 -9.42 -6.82 22.59
N ASP A 11 -10.66 -7.23 22.89
CA ASP A 11 -11.63 -6.41 23.65
C ASP A 11 -11.43 -6.47 25.17
N GLY A 12 -10.48 -7.29 25.65
CA GLY A 12 -10.16 -7.46 27.07
C GLY A 12 -11.15 -8.33 27.86
N SER A 13 -12.08 -9.03 27.19
CA SER A 13 -13.05 -9.93 27.84
C SER A 13 -12.48 -11.30 28.17
N ALA A 14 -11.34 -11.68 27.57
CA ALA A 14 -10.63 -12.93 27.85
C ALA A 14 -9.14 -12.72 28.12
N ASP A 15 -8.53 -13.66 28.85
CA ASP A 15 -7.10 -13.67 29.12
C ASP A 15 -6.28 -14.05 27.87
N PRO A 16 -5.13 -13.41 27.59
CA PRO A 16 -4.25 -13.76 26.45
C PRO A 16 -3.90 -15.26 26.33
N SER A 17 -3.87 -15.99 27.42
CA SER A 17 -3.65 -17.45 27.42
C SER A 17 -4.77 -18.27 26.75
N THR A 18 -5.91 -17.64 26.42
CA THR A 18 -7.03 -18.26 25.70
C THR A 18 -6.91 -18.15 24.19
N LEU A 19 -5.91 -17.42 23.68
CA LEU A 19 -5.59 -17.44 22.25
C LEU A 19 -5.29 -18.85 21.77
N GLY A 20 -5.73 -19.15 20.55
CA GLY A 20 -5.44 -20.42 19.85
C GLY A 20 -3.98 -20.55 19.44
N ILE A 21 -3.04 -20.17 20.31
CA ILE A 21 -1.58 -20.27 20.08
C ILE A 21 -0.99 -21.07 21.24
N THR A 22 -0.44 -22.25 20.93
CA THR A 22 0.05 -23.19 21.94
C THR A 22 1.43 -23.71 21.59
N ALA A 23 2.40 -23.52 22.47
CA ALA A 23 3.67 -24.25 22.43
C ALA A 23 3.42 -25.67 22.94
N VAL A 24 3.29 -26.63 22.02
CA VAL A 24 3.01 -28.04 22.34
C VAL A 24 4.24 -28.69 23.00
N ASP A 25 5.41 -28.37 22.50
CA ASP A 25 6.72 -28.76 23.02
C ASP A 25 7.79 -27.74 22.57
N ASP A 26 9.07 -28.01 22.86
CA ASP A 26 10.21 -27.13 22.56
C ASP A 26 10.43 -26.89 21.05
N GLN A 27 9.76 -27.61 20.16
CA GLN A 27 9.94 -27.55 18.70
C GLN A 27 8.63 -27.40 17.94
N THR A 28 7.48 -27.41 18.62
CA THR A 28 6.16 -27.42 17.99
C THR A 28 5.32 -26.25 18.50
N LEU A 29 4.98 -25.33 17.58
CA LEU A 29 4.00 -24.29 17.80
C LEU A 29 2.72 -24.67 17.03
N GLN A 30 1.59 -24.71 17.73
CA GLN A 30 0.26 -24.90 17.13
C GLN A 30 -0.50 -23.58 17.13
N ILE A 31 -1.08 -23.23 15.98
CA ILE A 31 -1.96 -22.07 15.84
C ILE A 31 -3.31 -22.58 15.33
N ASP A 32 -4.37 -22.37 16.12
CA ASP A 32 -5.73 -22.71 15.76
C ASP A 32 -6.42 -21.48 15.12
N LEU A 33 -6.92 -21.66 13.90
CA LEU A 33 -7.62 -20.61 13.15
C LEU A 33 -9.14 -20.72 13.36
N THR A 34 -9.85 -19.60 13.21
CA THR A 34 -11.32 -19.54 13.30
C THR A 34 -11.98 -19.93 11.99
N TYR A 35 -11.28 -19.75 10.88
CA TYR A 35 -11.70 -20.14 9.53
C TYR A 35 -10.52 -20.66 8.73
N ASP A 36 -10.77 -21.27 7.60
CA ASP A 36 -9.75 -21.76 6.68
C ASP A 36 -9.14 -20.57 5.93
N CYS A 37 -7.89 -20.22 6.26
CA CYS A 37 -7.19 -19.03 5.78
C CYS A 37 -6.07 -19.43 4.80
N PRO A 38 -6.32 -19.46 3.47
CA PRO A 38 -5.34 -19.93 2.49
C PRO A 38 -4.09 -19.08 2.39
N TYR A 39 -4.14 -17.80 2.82
CA TYR A 39 -3.02 -16.87 2.84
C TYR A 39 -2.30 -16.79 4.20
N PHE A 40 -2.60 -17.69 5.15
CA PHE A 40 -2.03 -17.67 6.49
C PHE A 40 -0.50 -17.82 6.50
N GLU A 41 0.05 -18.67 5.62
CA GLU A 41 1.50 -18.85 5.51
C GLU A 41 2.20 -17.57 5.02
N GLU A 42 1.58 -16.80 4.14
CA GLU A 42 2.10 -15.50 3.70
C GLU A 42 2.08 -14.47 4.83
N ILE A 43 1.01 -14.44 5.64
CA ILE A 43 0.96 -13.60 6.84
C ILE A 43 2.08 -13.95 7.81
N MET A 44 2.42 -15.24 7.96
CA MET A 44 3.54 -15.67 8.83
C MET A 44 4.92 -15.25 8.31
N ALA A 45 5.02 -14.86 7.05
CA ALA A 45 6.22 -14.23 6.48
C ALA A 45 6.25 -12.70 6.64
N PHE A 46 5.17 -12.08 7.10
CA PHE A 46 5.10 -10.64 7.36
C PHE A 46 5.86 -10.28 8.66
N PRO A 47 6.68 -9.22 8.68
CA PRO A 47 7.56 -8.91 9.81
C PRO A 47 6.88 -8.79 11.17
N ALA A 48 5.61 -8.35 11.22
CA ALA A 48 4.87 -8.24 12.48
C ALA A 48 4.60 -9.59 13.18
N THR A 49 4.73 -10.70 12.47
CA THR A 49 4.55 -12.06 13.01
C THR A 49 5.85 -12.75 13.41
N PHE A 50 6.99 -12.11 13.18
CA PHE A 50 8.29 -12.69 13.50
C PHE A 50 8.47 -12.90 15.00
N PRO A 51 9.05 -14.04 15.42
CA PRO A 51 9.24 -14.34 16.83
C PRO A 51 10.25 -13.39 17.48
N VAL A 52 9.93 -12.93 18.67
CA VAL A 52 10.81 -12.09 19.49
C VAL A 52 11.15 -12.78 20.82
N ARG A 53 12.30 -12.47 21.39
CA ARG A 53 12.71 -13.00 22.68
C ARG A 53 12.06 -12.22 23.82
N GLN A 54 11.25 -12.91 24.63
CA GLN A 54 10.54 -12.31 25.76
C GLN A 54 11.47 -11.55 26.71
N ASP A 55 12.62 -12.14 27.10
CA ASP A 55 13.58 -11.52 28.02
C ASP A 55 14.18 -10.20 27.46
N MET A 56 14.29 -10.07 26.13
CA MET A 56 14.75 -8.83 25.50
C MET A 56 13.64 -7.79 25.47
N VAL A 57 12.43 -8.17 25.04
CA VAL A 57 11.26 -7.28 25.01
C VAL A 57 10.96 -6.70 26.41
N GLU A 58 11.04 -7.54 27.45
CA GLU A 58 10.80 -7.13 28.83
C GLU A 58 11.96 -6.35 29.46
N SER A 59 13.15 -6.36 28.84
CA SER A 59 14.33 -5.69 29.38
C SER A 59 14.26 -4.17 29.32
N SER A 60 13.63 -3.61 28.29
CA SER A 60 13.56 -2.17 28.03
C SER A 60 12.51 -1.86 26.96
N ASP A 61 11.81 -0.73 27.10
CA ASP A 61 10.90 -0.18 26.06
C ASP A 61 11.64 0.15 24.75
N ASN A 62 12.97 0.30 24.82
CA ASN A 62 13.82 0.65 23.68
C ASN A 62 14.69 -0.54 23.20
N TRP A 63 14.29 -1.78 23.47
CA TRP A 63 15.09 -2.97 23.14
C TRP A 63 15.47 -3.09 21.66
N THR A 64 14.68 -2.49 20.75
CA THR A 64 14.93 -2.48 19.30
C THR A 64 16.01 -1.50 18.88
N PHE A 65 16.38 -0.52 19.72
CA PHE A 65 17.35 0.54 19.37
C PHE A 65 18.79 0.20 19.73
N ASP A 66 19.00 -0.83 20.55
CA ASP A 66 20.33 -1.23 21.02
C ASP A 66 20.74 -2.56 20.35
N PRO A 67 21.87 -2.59 19.64
CA PRO A 67 22.38 -3.83 19.03
C PRO A 67 22.54 -5.00 20.00
N SER A 68 22.77 -4.73 21.28
CA SER A 68 22.94 -5.78 22.31
C SER A 68 21.62 -6.45 22.73
N THR A 69 20.49 -5.79 22.52
CA THR A 69 19.15 -6.28 22.85
C THR A 69 18.30 -6.61 21.61
N TYR A 70 18.64 -6.08 20.44
CA TYR A 70 18.00 -6.42 19.16
C TYR A 70 18.54 -7.76 18.64
N ILE A 71 18.00 -8.85 19.18
CA ILE A 71 18.42 -10.22 18.85
C ILE A 71 17.43 -10.86 17.90
N GLY A 72 17.91 -11.28 16.74
CA GLY A 72 17.12 -11.98 15.71
C GLY A 72 17.82 -13.26 15.23
N ASN A 73 17.09 -14.08 14.51
CA ASN A 73 17.56 -15.30 13.86
C ASN A 73 17.80 -15.13 12.35
N GLY A 74 17.73 -13.89 11.85
CA GLY A 74 17.95 -13.55 10.44
C GLY A 74 19.41 -13.66 10.00
N PRO A 75 19.66 -13.44 8.68
CA PRO A 75 20.99 -13.60 8.06
C PRO A 75 22.03 -12.59 8.56
N TYR A 76 21.59 -11.43 9.01
CA TYR A 76 22.44 -10.36 9.51
C TYR A 76 22.00 -9.93 10.90
N LYS A 77 22.94 -9.53 11.74
CA LYS A 77 22.72 -8.93 13.05
C LYS A 77 23.15 -7.48 13.05
N MET A 78 22.36 -6.60 13.66
CA MET A 78 22.69 -5.20 13.84
C MET A 78 23.90 -5.07 14.76
N THR A 79 24.90 -4.30 14.34
CA THR A 79 26.11 -4.01 15.10
C THR A 79 26.19 -2.57 15.58
N GLU A 80 25.57 -1.66 14.84
CA GLU A 80 25.52 -0.24 15.18
C GLU A 80 24.27 0.41 14.59
N TRP A 81 23.62 1.25 15.37
CA TRP A 81 22.63 2.20 14.90
C TRP A 81 23.01 3.61 15.31
N SER A 82 23.53 4.38 14.37
CA SER A 82 23.73 5.83 14.52
C SER A 82 22.46 6.53 14.04
N HIS A 83 21.61 6.94 14.98
CA HIS A 83 20.32 7.53 14.67
C HIS A 83 20.47 8.74 13.73
N ASN A 84 19.58 8.84 12.74
CA ASN A 84 19.57 9.81 11.64
C ASN A 84 20.81 9.79 10.73
N ALA A 85 21.63 8.73 10.81
CA ALA A 85 22.83 8.61 9.98
C ALA A 85 22.91 7.26 9.25
N TYR A 86 22.98 6.14 9.98
CA TYR A 86 23.07 4.82 9.37
C TYR A 86 22.76 3.67 10.36
N ILE A 87 22.47 2.49 9.80
CA ILE A 87 22.45 1.21 10.48
C ILE A 87 23.52 0.32 9.83
N SER A 88 24.38 -0.31 10.64
CA SER A 88 25.36 -1.30 10.21
C SER A 88 24.97 -2.69 10.70
N MET A 89 25.13 -3.66 9.81
CA MET A 89 24.84 -5.07 10.08
C MET A 89 26.00 -5.94 9.62
N GLU A 90 26.25 -7.02 10.33
CA GLU A 90 27.25 -8.05 10.01
C GLU A 90 26.57 -9.41 9.85
N LYS A 91 27.21 -10.33 9.09
CA LYS A 91 26.72 -11.71 8.97
C LYS A 91 26.45 -12.33 10.35
N ASN A 92 25.31 -13.00 10.46
CA ASN A 92 24.97 -13.77 11.65
C ASN A 92 25.54 -15.19 11.52
N GLU A 93 26.58 -15.49 12.29
CA GLU A 93 27.24 -16.79 12.29
C GLU A 93 26.34 -17.96 12.71
N ASN A 94 25.19 -17.66 13.32
CA ASN A 94 24.20 -18.67 13.71
C ASN A 94 23.08 -18.84 12.69
N TYR A 95 23.12 -18.11 11.59
CA TYR A 95 22.12 -18.25 10.52
C TYR A 95 22.27 -19.60 9.82
N TYR A 96 21.15 -20.29 9.57
CA TYR A 96 21.18 -21.64 9.02
C TYR A 96 21.87 -21.75 7.66
N ASP A 97 21.85 -20.69 6.85
CA ASP A 97 22.43 -20.61 5.52
C ASP A 97 23.64 -19.66 5.45
N TYR A 98 24.39 -19.55 6.55
CA TYR A 98 25.54 -18.64 6.70
C TYR A 98 26.57 -18.76 5.56
N GLU A 99 26.88 -19.97 5.12
CA GLU A 99 27.93 -20.23 4.11
C GLU A 99 27.58 -19.65 2.73
N ASN A 100 26.31 -19.40 2.44
CA ASN A 100 25.85 -18.83 1.18
C ASN A 100 25.66 -17.32 1.23
N LEU A 101 25.81 -16.69 2.40
CA LEU A 101 25.71 -15.24 2.53
C LEU A 101 26.88 -14.54 1.81
N GLY A 102 26.55 -13.48 1.05
CA GLY A 102 27.50 -12.72 0.25
C GLY A 102 28.31 -11.69 1.06
N PRO A 103 27.78 -10.49 1.32
CA PRO A 103 28.55 -9.42 1.95
C PRO A 103 28.81 -9.72 3.43
N ASP A 104 30.03 -9.41 3.91
CA ASP A 104 30.34 -9.51 5.32
C ASP A 104 29.61 -8.46 6.16
N THR A 105 29.37 -7.29 5.55
CA THR A 105 28.72 -6.14 6.18
C THR A 105 27.74 -5.50 5.21
N ILE A 106 26.56 -5.10 5.71
CA ILE A 106 25.60 -4.25 5.00
C ILE A 106 25.42 -2.98 5.81
N LYS A 107 25.53 -1.82 5.16
CA LYS A 107 25.30 -0.52 5.77
C LYS A 107 24.15 0.20 5.09
N PHE A 108 23.10 0.48 5.84
CA PHE A 108 21.98 1.29 5.41
C PHE A 108 22.22 2.74 5.82
N THR A 109 22.44 3.63 4.86
CA THR A 109 22.56 5.07 5.11
C THR A 109 21.15 5.67 5.16
N LEU A 110 20.84 6.37 6.25
CA LEU A 110 19.52 6.97 6.46
C LEU A 110 19.50 8.36 5.81
N LEU A 111 18.86 8.45 4.65
CA LEU A 111 18.71 9.67 3.85
C LEU A 111 17.24 9.85 3.47
N ASP A 112 16.74 11.06 3.55
CA ASP A 112 15.38 11.46 3.16
C ASP A 112 15.37 12.46 1.97
N ASP A 113 16.55 12.88 1.47
CA ASP A 113 16.72 13.73 0.31
C ASP A 113 17.14 12.92 -0.93
N ASN A 114 16.25 12.84 -1.93
CA ASN A 114 16.48 12.07 -3.15
C ASN A 114 17.69 12.59 -3.96
N ASN A 115 18.00 13.90 -3.92
CA ASN A 115 19.18 14.44 -4.59
C ASN A 115 20.46 13.97 -3.91
N ALA A 116 20.45 13.89 -2.57
CA ALA A 116 21.58 13.34 -1.82
C ALA A 116 21.78 11.85 -2.09
N MET A 117 20.69 11.07 -2.18
CA MET A 117 20.74 9.64 -2.56
C MET A 117 21.37 9.46 -3.94
N LEU A 118 20.83 10.15 -4.96
CA LEU A 118 21.34 10.07 -6.33
C LEU A 118 22.81 10.51 -6.45
N LYS A 119 23.18 11.57 -5.74
CA LYS A 119 24.59 12.02 -5.69
C LYS A 119 25.49 10.98 -5.05
N GLY A 120 25.08 10.36 -3.94
CA GLY A 120 25.82 9.29 -3.27
C GLY A 120 26.04 8.09 -4.18
N TYR A 121 24.98 7.69 -4.92
CA TYR A 121 25.07 6.62 -5.92
C TYR A 121 26.05 6.97 -7.06
N ASN A 122 25.92 8.12 -7.66
CA ASN A 122 26.77 8.56 -8.76
C ASN A 122 28.25 8.74 -8.37
N ASN A 123 28.53 9.03 -7.10
CA ASN A 123 29.89 9.10 -6.56
C ASN A 123 30.46 7.74 -6.13
N GLY A 124 29.66 6.66 -6.17
CA GLY A 124 30.05 5.34 -5.68
C GLY A 124 30.11 5.22 -4.14
N GLU A 125 29.44 6.14 -3.43
CA GLU A 125 29.28 6.09 -1.96
C GLU A 125 28.15 5.16 -1.54
N LEU A 126 27.15 4.98 -2.43
CA LEU A 126 26.01 4.08 -2.28
C LEU A 126 26.02 3.06 -3.44
N ASP A 127 25.84 1.81 -3.12
CA ASP A 127 25.73 0.72 -4.11
C ASP A 127 24.29 0.49 -4.58
N PHE A 128 23.32 0.99 -3.83
CA PHE A 128 21.87 0.85 -4.08
C PHE A 128 21.13 2.10 -3.62
N ILE A 129 20.11 2.50 -4.38
CA ILE A 129 19.10 3.50 -3.98
C ILE A 129 17.72 3.08 -4.47
N GLU A 130 16.69 3.30 -3.64
CA GLU A 130 15.30 2.96 -3.94
C GLU A 130 14.44 4.16 -4.35
N ASN A 131 15.00 5.36 -4.31
CA ASN A 131 14.34 6.59 -4.72
C ASN A 131 15.34 7.54 -5.39
N LEU A 132 14.83 8.33 -6.34
CA LEU A 132 15.60 9.40 -6.99
C LEU A 132 14.68 10.58 -7.29
N PRO A 133 15.23 11.78 -7.61
CA PRO A 133 14.41 12.91 -8.00
C PRO A 133 13.57 12.58 -9.22
N VAL A 134 12.28 12.91 -9.19
CA VAL A 134 11.33 12.58 -10.27
C VAL A 134 11.78 13.12 -11.61
N ASP A 135 12.33 14.32 -11.63
CA ASP A 135 12.80 14.98 -12.85
C ASP A 135 13.99 14.24 -13.51
N GLU A 136 14.67 13.35 -12.76
CA GLU A 136 15.80 12.53 -13.24
C GLU A 136 15.36 11.13 -13.72
N ILE A 137 14.18 10.64 -13.32
CA ILE A 137 13.67 9.31 -13.68
C ILE A 137 13.72 9.05 -15.19
N PRO A 138 13.20 9.95 -16.07
CA PRO A 138 13.23 9.70 -17.52
C PRO A 138 14.66 9.54 -18.07
N THR A 139 15.63 10.25 -17.51
CA THR A 139 17.04 10.17 -17.93
C THR A 139 17.64 8.81 -17.62
N TYR A 140 17.49 8.33 -16.37
CA TYR A 140 18.06 7.05 -15.94
C TYR A 140 17.29 5.86 -16.48
N LEU A 141 15.98 5.99 -16.72
CA LEU A 141 15.19 4.97 -17.42
C LEU A 141 15.67 4.82 -18.89
N ALA A 142 15.88 5.93 -19.59
CA ALA A 142 16.36 5.90 -20.98
C ALA A 142 17.81 5.37 -21.11
N SER A 143 18.66 5.54 -20.10
CA SER A 143 20.02 4.98 -20.07
C SER A 143 20.04 3.48 -19.72
N GLY A 144 18.95 2.96 -19.14
CA GLY A 144 18.85 1.58 -18.64
C GLY A 144 19.59 1.35 -17.32
N GLU A 145 19.90 2.43 -16.59
CA GLU A 145 20.48 2.36 -15.24
C GLU A 145 19.43 2.28 -14.12
N LEU A 146 18.21 2.72 -14.44
CA LEU A 146 17.05 2.61 -13.54
C LEU A 146 16.25 1.34 -13.85
N GLU A 147 16.02 0.54 -12.84
CA GLU A 147 15.11 -0.60 -12.87
C GLU A 147 13.74 -0.19 -12.33
N ILE A 148 12.68 -0.75 -12.91
CA ILE A 148 11.30 -0.59 -12.41
C ILE A 148 10.81 -1.97 -12.00
N GLY A 149 10.58 -2.15 -10.70
CA GLY A 149 9.97 -3.36 -10.15
C GLY A 149 8.46 -3.25 -10.03
N ASP A 150 7.77 -4.40 -10.09
CA ASP A 150 6.33 -4.47 -9.78
C ASP A 150 6.11 -4.20 -8.29
N TYR A 151 5.08 -3.44 -7.94
CA TYR A 151 4.77 -3.13 -6.55
C TYR A 151 3.26 -3.26 -6.31
N LEU A 152 2.86 -4.24 -5.50
CA LEU A 152 1.45 -4.55 -5.25
C LEU A 152 0.81 -3.47 -4.38
N GLY A 153 0.43 -2.37 -5.01
CA GLY A 153 -0.18 -1.27 -4.32
C GLY A 153 -0.92 -0.31 -5.23
N THR A 154 -1.80 0.49 -4.62
CA THR A 154 -2.64 1.45 -5.33
C THR A 154 -2.60 2.79 -4.64
N TYR A 155 -2.36 3.84 -5.43
CA TYR A 155 -2.53 5.23 -5.02
C TYR A 155 -3.93 5.69 -5.39
N TYR A 156 -4.65 6.30 -4.45
CA TYR A 156 -6.04 6.68 -4.65
C TYR A 156 -6.45 7.93 -3.89
N VAL A 157 -7.56 8.53 -4.31
CA VAL A 157 -8.31 9.51 -3.52
C VAL A 157 -9.29 8.73 -2.64
N CYS A 158 -9.31 9.03 -1.35
CA CYS A 158 -10.25 8.52 -0.38
C CYS A 158 -11.32 9.59 -0.11
N PHE A 159 -12.59 9.23 -0.27
CA PHE A 159 -13.72 10.08 0.08
C PHE A 159 -14.20 9.75 1.48
N ASN A 160 -14.49 10.76 2.30
CA ASN A 160 -15.19 10.55 3.56
C ASN A 160 -16.70 10.38 3.26
N THR A 161 -17.22 9.17 3.43
CA THR A 161 -18.61 8.86 3.09
C THR A 161 -19.63 9.42 4.08
N GLU A 162 -19.17 9.91 5.25
CA GLU A 162 -20.01 10.63 6.22
C GLU A 162 -20.03 12.16 5.98
N ASP A 163 -19.18 12.68 5.08
CA ASP A 163 -19.22 14.10 4.71
C ASP A 163 -20.53 14.44 4.00
N GLU A 164 -21.10 15.63 4.29
CA GLU A 164 -22.41 16.06 3.75
C GLU A 164 -22.46 16.00 2.21
N VAL A 165 -21.36 16.30 1.53
CA VAL A 165 -21.26 16.30 0.07
C VAL A 165 -20.92 14.91 -0.46
N PHE A 166 -19.92 14.27 0.13
CA PHE A 166 -19.40 13.00 -0.34
C PHE A 166 -20.16 11.77 0.21
N SER A 167 -21.28 11.97 0.92
CA SER A 167 -22.23 10.89 1.22
C SER A 167 -22.97 10.39 -0.05
N ASP A 168 -23.07 11.21 -1.10
CA ASP A 168 -23.69 10.82 -2.38
C ASP A 168 -22.66 10.08 -3.28
N PRO A 169 -22.89 8.80 -3.63
CA PRO A 169 -22.01 8.03 -4.49
C PRO A 169 -21.88 8.61 -5.92
N ASN A 170 -22.91 9.29 -6.43
CA ASN A 170 -22.84 9.92 -7.75
C ASN A 170 -21.84 11.09 -7.77
N ILE A 171 -21.76 11.86 -6.68
CA ILE A 171 -20.76 12.91 -6.54
C ILE A 171 -19.36 12.30 -6.48
N ARG A 172 -19.14 11.24 -5.69
CA ARG A 172 -17.86 10.53 -5.64
C ARG A 172 -17.47 9.98 -7.01
N LYS A 173 -18.40 9.35 -7.71
CA LYS A 173 -18.18 8.86 -9.07
C LYS A 173 -17.81 9.98 -10.04
N ALA A 174 -18.49 11.14 -9.98
CA ALA A 174 -18.17 12.29 -10.82
C ALA A 174 -16.75 12.79 -10.58
N PHE A 175 -16.32 12.89 -9.30
CA PHE A 175 -14.95 13.27 -8.95
C PHE A 175 -13.90 12.25 -9.39
N SER A 176 -14.24 10.97 -9.45
CA SER A 176 -13.35 9.91 -9.94
C SER A 176 -13.20 9.94 -11.47
N LEU A 177 -14.29 10.11 -12.21
CA LEU A 177 -14.30 10.01 -13.66
C LEU A 177 -13.50 11.11 -14.38
N VAL A 178 -13.41 12.31 -13.79
CA VAL A 178 -12.64 13.42 -14.39
C VAL A 178 -11.14 13.38 -14.10
N ILE A 179 -10.66 12.35 -13.43
CA ILE A 179 -9.23 12.17 -13.20
C ILE A 179 -8.57 11.62 -14.47
N ASP A 180 -7.75 12.43 -15.11
CA ASP A 180 -6.87 12.00 -16.19
C ASP A 180 -5.67 11.27 -15.60
N ARG A 181 -5.79 9.95 -15.52
CA ARG A 181 -4.81 9.06 -14.90
C ARG A 181 -3.54 8.95 -15.71
N ASN A 182 -3.68 8.94 -17.06
CA ASN A 182 -2.53 8.93 -17.96
C ASN A 182 -1.71 10.19 -17.81
N TYR A 183 -2.35 11.37 -17.76
CA TYR A 183 -1.64 12.63 -17.51
C TYR A 183 -0.84 12.58 -16.20
N ILE A 184 -1.43 12.03 -15.12
CA ILE A 184 -0.75 11.97 -13.83
C ILE A 184 0.49 11.06 -13.90
N VAL A 185 0.39 9.86 -14.48
CA VAL A 185 1.54 8.94 -14.53
C VAL A 185 2.61 9.40 -15.51
N GLU A 186 2.24 10.02 -16.63
CA GLU A 186 3.18 10.45 -17.66
C GLU A 186 3.84 11.79 -17.38
N ASN A 187 3.16 12.71 -16.69
CA ASN A 187 3.61 14.09 -16.57
C ASN A 187 3.85 14.54 -15.12
N VAL A 188 3.34 13.81 -14.11
CA VAL A 188 3.46 14.21 -12.71
C VAL A 188 4.33 13.24 -11.91
N SER A 189 4.06 11.95 -11.94
CA SER A 189 4.80 10.94 -11.16
C SER A 189 6.00 10.35 -11.92
N GLN A 190 5.82 9.95 -13.16
CA GLN A 190 6.86 9.54 -14.11
C GLN A 190 7.75 8.35 -13.68
N ALA A 191 7.31 7.56 -12.70
CA ALA A 191 8.07 6.43 -12.17
C ALA A 191 7.65 5.07 -12.77
N GLY A 192 6.96 5.10 -13.93
CA GLY A 192 6.52 3.90 -14.63
C GLY A 192 5.23 3.30 -14.06
N GLU A 193 4.52 4.04 -13.23
CA GLU A 193 3.24 3.63 -12.66
C GLU A 193 2.22 3.32 -13.74
N VAL A 194 1.28 2.45 -13.45
CA VAL A 194 0.22 2.02 -14.36
C VAL A 194 -1.08 2.72 -13.98
N PRO A 195 -1.76 3.43 -14.92
CA PRO A 195 -3.07 4.02 -14.66
C PRO A 195 -4.04 2.98 -14.10
N ALA A 196 -4.71 3.28 -12.98
CA ALA A 196 -5.57 2.32 -12.31
C ALA A 196 -7.01 2.39 -12.85
N ASP A 197 -7.55 1.24 -13.20
CA ASP A 197 -8.94 1.03 -13.64
C ASP A 197 -9.80 0.26 -12.61
N GLY A 198 -9.21 -0.03 -11.44
CA GLY A 198 -9.82 -0.66 -10.27
C GLY A 198 -8.98 -0.39 -9.03
N TYR A 199 -9.33 -1.02 -7.90
CA TYR A 199 -8.63 -0.80 -6.64
C TYR A 199 -7.57 -1.86 -6.34
N VAL A 200 -7.90 -3.15 -6.51
CA VAL A 200 -6.90 -4.22 -6.37
C VAL A 200 -5.98 -4.20 -7.58
N PRO A 201 -4.65 -4.06 -7.41
CA PRO A 201 -3.72 -3.87 -8.53
C PRO A 201 -3.45 -5.16 -9.31
N ASN A 202 -2.83 -4.99 -10.49
CA ASN A 202 -2.27 -6.10 -11.24
C ASN A 202 -1.22 -6.86 -10.40
N GLY A 203 -1.09 -8.16 -10.63
CA GLY A 203 -0.15 -9.02 -9.93
C GLY A 203 -0.65 -9.63 -8.63
N VAL A 204 -1.85 -9.23 -8.17
CA VAL A 204 -2.52 -9.90 -7.05
C VAL A 204 -3.16 -11.20 -7.56
N ASN A 205 -2.90 -12.32 -6.90
CA ASN A 205 -3.37 -13.64 -7.32
C ASN A 205 -4.91 -13.73 -7.34
N ASP A 206 -5.43 -14.45 -8.35
CA ASP A 206 -6.82 -14.92 -8.42
C ASP A 206 -6.91 -16.42 -8.13
N ALA A 207 -8.08 -17.03 -8.32
CA ALA A 207 -8.41 -18.42 -7.96
C ALA A 207 -7.44 -19.46 -8.53
N ALA A 208 -6.89 -19.24 -9.72
CA ALA A 208 -5.92 -20.17 -10.33
C ALA A 208 -4.50 -20.04 -9.75
N GLY A 209 -4.25 -19.08 -8.87
CA GLY A 209 -2.99 -18.88 -8.16
C GLY A 209 -1.88 -18.23 -8.98
N ALA A 210 -0.67 -18.21 -8.41
CA ALA A 210 0.47 -17.52 -9.00
C ALA A 210 0.83 -18.05 -10.40
N GLY A 211 1.11 -17.11 -11.32
CA GLY A 211 1.46 -17.41 -12.71
C GLY A 211 0.28 -17.67 -13.65
N SER A 212 -0.96 -17.43 -13.19
CA SER A 212 -2.19 -17.38 -13.98
C SER A 212 -2.66 -15.95 -14.20
N ASP A 213 -3.88 -15.78 -14.76
CA ASP A 213 -4.54 -14.47 -14.76
C ASP A 213 -4.69 -13.95 -13.32
N ASP A 214 -4.40 -12.67 -13.14
CA ASP A 214 -4.49 -12.00 -11.85
C ASP A 214 -5.92 -11.48 -11.57
N PHE A 215 -6.14 -11.04 -10.32
CA PHE A 215 -7.42 -10.54 -9.86
C PHE A 215 -7.94 -9.39 -10.73
N ARG A 216 -7.08 -8.43 -11.13
CA ARG A 216 -7.49 -7.31 -11.98
C ARG A 216 -7.89 -7.77 -13.38
N THR A 217 -7.14 -8.68 -13.98
CA THR A 217 -7.42 -9.24 -15.29
C THR A 217 -8.77 -9.97 -15.32
N VAL A 218 -9.09 -10.74 -14.26
CA VAL A 218 -10.35 -11.49 -14.14
C VAL A 218 -11.52 -10.55 -13.85
N GLY A 219 -11.37 -9.62 -12.91
CA GLY A 219 -12.43 -8.68 -12.50
C GLY A 219 -12.75 -7.59 -13.54
N GLY A 220 -11.77 -7.26 -14.40
CA GLY A 220 -11.96 -6.21 -15.43
C GLY A 220 -11.90 -4.79 -14.87
N SER A 221 -12.38 -3.82 -15.63
CA SER A 221 -12.25 -2.38 -15.36
C SER A 221 -13.57 -1.77 -14.94
N TYR A 222 -13.55 -0.79 -14.04
CA TYR A 222 -14.75 -0.07 -13.57
C TYR A 222 -15.03 1.20 -14.38
N TYR A 223 -14.05 1.71 -15.11
CA TYR A 223 -14.15 2.87 -16.01
C TYR A 223 -13.01 2.80 -17.03
N SER A 224 -13.22 3.46 -18.16
CA SER A 224 -12.15 3.53 -19.17
C SER A 224 -11.04 4.49 -18.73
N ILE A 225 -9.79 4.04 -18.93
CA ILE A 225 -8.58 4.86 -18.76
C ILE A 225 -7.96 5.26 -20.11
N SER A 226 -8.68 5.02 -21.22
CA SER A 226 -8.23 5.43 -22.55
C SER A 226 -8.35 6.95 -22.72
N ASP A 227 -7.32 7.57 -23.30
CA ASP A 227 -7.36 9.00 -23.66
C ASP A 227 -8.52 9.33 -24.60
N GLU A 228 -8.91 8.37 -25.47
CA GLU A 228 -10.04 8.53 -26.41
C GLU A 228 -11.37 8.64 -25.69
N ASP A 229 -11.51 8.03 -24.52
CA ASP A 229 -12.75 8.00 -23.73
C ASP A 229 -12.79 9.08 -22.64
N TYR A 230 -11.69 9.82 -22.43
CA TYR A 230 -11.61 10.79 -21.33
C TYR A 230 -12.72 11.85 -21.38
N GLU A 231 -13.00 12.42 -22.57
CA GLU A 231 -14.10 13.41 -22.70
C GLU A 231 -15.47 12.78 -22.40
N ALA A 232 -15.70 11.53 -22.78
CA ALA A 232 -16.94 10.82 -22.44
C ALA A 232 -17.09 10.60 -20.93
N ASN A 233 -15.99 10.27 -20.24
CA ASN A 233 -15.97 10.18 -18.77
C ASN A 233 -16.29 11.55 -18.14
N CYS A 234 -15.74 12.64 -18.67
CA CYS A 234 -16.02 13.99 -18.18
C CYS A 234 -17.48 14.41 -18.42
N GLU A 235 -18.08 14.03 -19.56
CA GLU A 235 -19.50 14.28 -19.84
C GLU A 235 -20.40 13.52 -18.85
N GLU A 236 -20.12 12.24 -18.59
CA GLU A 236 -20.85 11.46 -17.58
C GLU A 236 -20.71 12.10 -16.19
N ALA A 237 -19.50 12.51 -15.80
CA ALA A 237 -19.25 13.16 -14.51
C ALA A 237 -20.06 14.47 -14.36
N ARG A 238 -20.08 15.30 -15.38
CA ARG A 238 -20.89 16.55 -15.39
C ARG A 238 -22.38 16.27 -15.25
N GLN A 239 -22.87 15.18 -15.90
CA GLN A 239 -24.27 14.78 -15.78
C GLN A 239 -24.59 14.28 -14.36
N LEU A 240 -23.74 13.43 -13.78
CA LEU A 240 -23.91 12.94 -12.40
C LEU A 240 -23.95 14.11 -11.39
N LEU A 241 -23.07 15.09 -11.55
CA LEU A 241 -23.05 16.28 -10.69
C LEU A 241 -24.31 17.15 -10.88
N ALA A 242 -24.79 17.27 -12.11
CA ALA A 242 -26.04 17.99 -12.41
C ALA A 242 -27.27 17.29 -11.83
N ASP A 243 -27.32 15.96 -11.89
CA ASP A 243 -28.40 15.14 -11.31
C ASP A 243 -28.41 15.21 -9.78
N ALA A 244 -27.23 15.39 -9.17
CA ALA A 244 -27.07 15.67 -7.74
C ALA A 244 -27.45 17.12 -7.35
N GLY A 245 -27.86 17.96 -8.30
CA GLY A 245 -28.35 19.32 -8.06
C GLY A 245 -27.33 20.45 -8.29
N TYR A 246 -26.17 20.13 -8.87
CA TYR A 246 -25.06 21.08 -9.06
C TYR A 246 -24.65 21.20 -10.55
N PRO A 247 -25.54 21.60 -11.45
CA PRO A 247 -25.22 21.71 -12.88
C PRO A 247 -24.04 22.70 -13.10
N ASN A 248 -22.99 22.23 -13.78
CA ASN A 248 -21.74 23.00 -13.98
C ASN A 248 -21.09 23.49 -12.68
N GLY A 249 -21.28 22.78 -11.57
CA GLY A 249 -20.78 23.17 -10.26
C GLY A 249 -21.52 24.31 -9.59
N GLU A 250 -22.61 24.81 -10.15
CA GLU A 250 -23.37 25.92 -9.57
C GLU A 250 -23.93 25.53 -8.19
N GLY A 251 -23.56 26.32 -7.16
CA GLY A 251 -23.99 26.08 -5.79
C GLY A 251 -23.23 24.96 -5.05
N PHE A 252 -22.30 24.28 -5.71
CA PHE A 252 -21.45 23.31 -5.04
C PHE A 252 -20.59 23.97 -3.97
N PRO A 253 -20.48 23.43 -2.75
CA PRO A 253 -19.67 24.05 -1.71
C PRO A 253 -18.17 23.99 -2.06
N THR A 254 -17.39 24.89 -1.47
CA THR A 254 -15.94 24.79 -1.54
C THR A 254 -15.50 23.60 -0.68
N ILE A 255 -14.74 22.70 -1.28
CA ILE A 255 -14.22 21.50 -0.61
C ILE A 255 -12.72 21.58 -0.40
N THR A 256 -12.20 20.71 0.43
CA THR A 256 -10.77 20.60 0.74
C THR A 256 -10.23 19.20 0.44
N TYR A 257 -9.19 19.15 -0.39
CA TYR A 257 -8.37 17.96 -0.60
C TYR A 257 -7.17 17.99 0.34
N SER A 258 -7.05 16.99 1.18
CA SER A 258 -5.98 16.86 2.16
C SER A 258 -4.89 15.90 1.68
N THR A 259 -3.63 16.30 1.88
CA THR A 259 -2.44 15.52 1.53
C THR A 259 -1.31 15.75 2.53
N ASN A 260 -0.31 14.89 2.55
CA ASN A 260 0.92 15.11 3.30
C ASN A 260 2.00 15.77 2.44
N ASP A 261 3.02 16.32 3.08
CA ASP A 261 4.05 17.18 2.48
C ASP A 261 5.27 16.43 1.92
N ALA A 262 5.16 15.10 1.71
CA ALA A 262 6.24 14.28 1.16
C ALA A 262 6.04 13.97 -0.34
N GLY A 263 7.14 13.75 -1.04
CA GLY A 263 7.16 13.26 -2.43
C GLY A 263 6.39 14.13 -3.41
N ASN A 264 5.70 13.47 -4.37
CA ASN A 264 4.91 14.13 -5.41
C ASN A 264 3.47 14.45 -5.02
N HIS A 265 3.05 14.17 -3.79
CA HIS A 265 1.65 14.29 -3.38
C HIS A 265 1.08 15.68 -3.63
N LYS A 266 1.89 16.73 -3.40
CA LYS A 266 1.49 18.11 -3.68
C LYS A 266 1.24 18.34 -5.17
N LYS A 267 2.14 17.88 -6.06
CA LYS A 267 1.99 18.03 -7.52
C LYS A 267 0.76 17.26 -8.03
N ILE A 268 0.53 16.05 -7.51
CA ILE A 268 -0.68 15.27 -7.82
C ILE A 268 -1.92 16.01 -7.34
N GLY A 269 -1.91 16.56 -6.12
CA GLY A 269 -3.02 17.37 -5.60
C GLY A 269 -3.32 18.61 -6.43
N GLU A 270 -2.30 19.30 -6.94
CA GLU A 270 -2.44 20.44 -7.86
C GLU A 270 -3.06 20.01 -9.21
N ALA A 271 -2.66 18.85 -9.73
CA ALA A 271 -3.25 18.30 -10.95
C ALA A 271 -4.72 17.92 -10.75
N LEU A 272 -5.05 17.20 -9.67
CA LEU A 272 -6.42 16.84 -9.31
C LEU A 272 -7.31 18.08 -9.12
N GLN A 273 -6.82 19.08 -8.38
CA GLN A 273 -7.51 20.37 -8.19
C GLN A 273 -7.86 21.01 -9.52
N ASN A 274 -6.89 21.05 -10.45
CA ASN A 274 -7.11 21.62 -11.77
C ASN A 274 -8.17 20.85 -12.57
N MET A 275 -8.12 19.51 -12.57
CA MET A 275 -9.09 18.66 -13.25
C MET A 275 -10.51 18.87 -12.69
N TRP A 276 -10.70 18.81 -11.38
CA TRP A 276 -12.00 19.03 -10.75
C TRP A 276 -12.54 20.45 -11.00
N GLN A 277 -11.70 21.47 -10.95
CA GLN A 277 -12.12 22.85 -11.20
C GLN A 277 -12.50 23.08 -12.67
N THR A 278 -11.73 22.48 -13.59
CA THR A 278 -11.95 22.64 -15.05
C THR A 278 -13.17 21.86 -15.52
N GLU A 279 -13.27 20.60 -15.14
CA GLU A 279 -14.29 19.69 -15.69
C GLU A 279 -15.63 19.76 -14.95
N LEU A 280 -15.60 19.98 -13.63
CA LEU A 280 -16.81 20.01 -12.81
C LEU A 280 -17.27 21.44 -12.43
N GLY A 281 -16.42 22.46 -12.63
CA GLY A 281 -16.72 23.84 -12.23
C GLY A 281 -16.75 24.07 -10.72
N VAL A 282 -16.18 23.18 -9.93
CA VAL A 282 -16.18 23.23 -8.46
C VAL A 282 -14.95 23.98 -7.92
N THR A 283 -14.98 24.41 -6.66
CA THR A 283 -13.83 25.04 -6.00
C THR A 283 -13.20 24.08 -5.01
N VAL A 284 -11.92 23.77 -5.19
CA VAL A 284 -11.16 22.86 -4.34
C VAL A 284 -9.98 23.60 -3.69
N ASN A 285 -9.86 23.52 -2.38
CA ASN A 285 -8.69 23.94 -1.62
C ASN A 285 -7.73 22.78 -1.39
N LEU A 286 -6.43 23.05 -1.42
CA LEU A 286 -5.42 22.08 -1.03
C LEU A 286 -5.00 22.31 0.42
N ASN A 287 -4.96 21.25 1.22
CA ASN A 287 -4.49 21.25 2.59
C ASN A 287 -3.32 20.28 2.75
N ASN A 288 -2.11 20.81 2.73
CA ASN A 288 -0.88 20.06 2.88
C ASN A 288 -0.48 20.00 4.36
N GLN A 289 -0.25 18.82 4.92
CA GLN A 289 -0.06 18.58 6.34
C GLN A 289 1.22 17.79 6.62
N ASP A 290 1.79 17.94 7.82
CA ASP A 290 2.77 17.00 8.37
C ASP A 290 2.19 15.58 8.42
N TRP A 291 3.02 14.57 8.16
CA TRP A 291 2.59 13.17 8.05
C TRP A 291 1.78 12.67 9.25
N ASN A 292 2.24 12.92 10.48
CA ASN A 292 1.55 12.43 11.68
C ASN A 292 0.20 13.10 11.89
N VAL A 293 0.12 14.40 11.60
CA VAL A 293 -1.14 15.17 11.65
C VAL A 293 -2.11 14.68 10.58
N PHE A 294 -1.61 14.44 9.37
CA PHE A 294 -2.39 13.94 8.26
C PHE A 294 -2.98 12.55 8.56
N LEU A 295 -2.15 11.63 9.06
CA LEU A 295 -2.59 10.28 9.46
C LEU A 295 -3.70 10.34 10.51
N GLN A 296 -3.51 11.15 11.56
CA GLN A 296 -4.50 11.24 12.62
C GLN A 296 -5.82 11.84 12.12
N ASN A 297 -5.76 12.93 11.35
CA ASN A 297 -6.96 13.53 10.77
C ASN A 297 -7.73 12.56 9.88
N ARG A 298 -7.02 11.73 9.11
CA ARG A 298 -7.63 10.74 8.23
C ARG A 298 -8.32 9.62 9.04
N LYS A 299 -7.65 9.09 10.06
CA LYS A 299 -8.23 8.09 10.98
C LYS A 299 -9.46 8.59 11.73
N ASP A 300 -9.44 9.86 12.13
CA ASP A 300 -10.53 10.49 12.86
C ASP A 300 -11.69 10.95 11.96
N GLY A 301 -11.62 10.74 10.63
CA GLY A 301 -12.61 11.23 9.68
C GLY A 301 -12.61 12.77 9.53
N ASN A 302 -11.57 13.46 9.96
CA ASN A 302 -11.45 14.93 9.92
C ASN A 302 -10.97 15.42 8.54
N PHE A 303 -11.60 14.96 7.47
CA PHE A 303 -11.34 15.36 6.10
C PHE A 303 -12.60 15.19 5.24
N GLN A 304 -12.65 15.84 4.08
CA GLN A 304 -13.70 15.64 3.08
C GLN A 304 -13.23 14.67 2.00
N ILE A 305 -12.11 14.99 1.36
CA ILE A 305 -11.38 14.11 0.45
C ILE A 305 -9.89 14.15 0.80
N ALA A 306 -9.22 13.02 0.71
CA ALA A 306 -7.82 12.91 1.08
C ALA A 306 -7.05 11.99 0.13
N ARG A 307 -5.77 12.26 0.00
CA ARG A 307 -4.81 11.32 -0.58
C ARG A 307 -4.75 10.05 0.28
N ASN A 308 -4.68 8.90 -0.35
CA ASN A 308 -4.35 7.66 0.32
C ASN A 308 -3.53 6.75 -0.60
N GLY A 309 -3.01 5.68 -0.06
CA GLY A 309 -2.33 4.62 -0.78
C GLY A 309 -2.24 3.38 0.10
N TRP A 310 -2.28 2.22 -0.53
CA TRP A 310 -2.14 0.94 0.15
C TRP A 310 -1.18 0.05 -0.60
N ILE A 311 -0.28 -0.58 0.12
CA ILE A 311 0.63 -1.61 -0.36
C ILE A 311 0.22 -2.92 0.30
N ALA A 312 0.15 -3.99 -0.48
CA ALA A 312 -0.23 -5.30 0.03
C ALA A 312 0.71 -5.79 1.14
N ASP A 313 0.15 -6.27 2.23
CA ASP A 313 0.91 -6.97 3.28
C ASP A 313 1.25 -8.41 2.85
N TYR A 314 0.42 -9.00 1.99
CA TYR A 314 0.55 -10.34 1.40
C TYR A 314 -0.17 -10.37 0.05
N ASN A 315 0.19 -11.34 -0.83
CA ASN A 315 -0.36 -11.39 -2.19
C ASN A 315 -1.74 -12.07 -2.23
N ASP A 316 -2.75 -11.33 -1.77
CA ASP A 316 -4.15 -11.76 -1.77
C ASP A 316 -5.07 -10.55 -1.81
N PRO A 317 -6.24 -10.60 -2.51
CA PRO A 317 -7.20 -9.50 -2.55
C PRO A 317 -7.71 -9.07 -1.16
N CYS A 318 -7.70 -9.98 -0.18
CA CYS A 318 -8.07 -9.69 1.20
C CYS A 318 -7.24 -8.55 1.80
N SER A 319 -5.94 -8.43 1.43
CA SER A 319 -5.09 -7.33 1.89
C SER A 319 -5.60 -5.94 1.48
N PHE A 320 -6.38 -5.87 0.39
CA PHE A 320 -6.96 -4.61 -0.14
C PHE A 320 -8.41 -4.42 0.30
N LEU A 321 -9.21 -5.48 0.30
CA LEU A 321 -10.65 -5.37 0.42
C LEU A 321 -11.13 -5.48 1.88
N ASP A 322 -10.48 -6.25 2.73
CA ASP A 322 -10.88 -6.38 4.14
C ASP A 322 -10.80 -5.06 4.94
N MET A 323 -9.92 -4.15 4.51
CA MET A 323 -9.73 -2.88 5.20
C MET A 323 -10.94 -1.93 5.16
N TRP A 324 -11.90 -2.14 4.24
CA TRP A 324 -13.09 -1.31 4.08
C TRP A 324 -14.34 -1.89 4.77
N TYR A 325 -14.18 -2.99 5.51
CA TYR A 325 -15.23 -3.55 6.35
C TYR A 325 -15.75 -2.49 7.35
N THR A 326 -17.05 -2.49 7.63
CA THR A 326 -17.66 -1.55 8.59
C THR A 326 -16.92 -1.59 9.93
N ASP A 327 -16.58 -0.44 10.48
CA ASP A 327 -15.80 -0.26 11.71
C ASP A 327 -14.37 -0.84 11.66
N GLY A 328 -13.85 -1.18 10.48
CA GLY A 328 -12.48 -1.66 10.28
C GLY A 328 -11.43 -0.60 10.65
N GLY A 329 -10.34 -1.01 11.30
CA GLY A 329 -9.31 -0.10 11.81
C GLY A 329 -8.55 0.69 10.75
N ASN A 330 -8.64 0.28 9.47
CA ASN A 330 -8.05 0.96 8.31
C ASN A 330 -9.10 1.61 7.39
N ASN A 331 -10.38 1.56 7.78
CA ASN A 331 -11.47 2.14 7.02
C ASN A 331 -11.52 3.68 7.18
N ASP A 332 -10.52 4.36 6.63
CA ASP A 332 -10.41 5.83 6.71
C ASP A 332 -11.60 6.53 6.02
N ALA A 333 -12.28 5.89 5.05
CA ALA A 333 -13.44 6.45 4.36
C ALA A 333 -14.69 6.58 5.24
N GLN A 334 -14.69 6.03 6.45
CA GLN A 334 -15.87 5.90 7.32
C GLN A 334 -17.04 5.17 6.60
N TYR A 335 -16.66 4.23 5.73
CA TYR A 335 -17.59 3.51 4.86
C TYR A 335 -18.35 2.43 5.63
N SER A 336 -19.64 2.28 5.35
CA SER A 336 -20.47 1.22 5.90
C SER A 336 -21.50 0.78 4.87
N ASN A 337 -21.44 -0.48 4.47
CA ASN A 337 -22.39 -1.10 3.57
C ASN A 337 -22.56 -2.58 3.92
N PRO A 338 -23.75 -3.02 4.39
CA PRO A 338 -23.97 -4.40 4.79
C PRO A 338 -23.83 -5.43 3.66
N ASP A 339 -24.03 -5.03 2.39
CA ASP A 339 -23.83 -5.93 1.25
C ASP A 339 -22.34 -6.12 0.98
N TYR A 340 -21.53 -5.08 1.17
CA TYR A 340 -20.07 -5.17 1.13
C TYR A 340 -19.55 -6.09 2.24
N ASP A 341 -19.97 -5.85 3.48
CA ASP A 341 -19.58 -6.67 4.62
C ASP A 341 -19.95 -8.15 4.40
N ALA A 342 -21.14 -8.41 3.86
CA ALA A 342 -21.58 -9.77 3.54
C ALA A 342 -20.71 -10.44 2.46
N ALA A 343 -20.23 -9.69 1.45
CA ALA A 343 -19.31 -10.21 0.45
C ALA A 343 -17.94 -10.56 1.05
N ILE A 344 -17.39 -9.72 1.92
CA ILE A 344 -16.15 -10.01 2.65
C ILE A 344 -16.32 -11.23 3.57
N ASP A 345 -17.42 -11.31 4.31
CA ASP A 345 -17.73 -12.47 5.16
C ASP A 345 -17.85 -13.78 4.34
N ALA A 346 -18.48 -13.71 3.17
CA ALA A 346 -18.59 -14.85 2.27
C ALA A 346 -17.22 -15.31 1.76
N ALA A 347 -16.33 -14.37 1.40
CA ALA A 347 -14.96 -14.68 0.99
C ALA A 347 -14.15 -15.35 2.12
N LYS A 348 -14.34 -14.93 3.37
CA LYS A 348 -13.67 -15.51 4.53
C LYS A 348 -14.28 -16.86 4.96
N ALA A 349 -15.53 -17.15 4.59
CA ALA A 349 -16.25 -18.35 5.00
C ALA A 349 -15.96 -19.60 4.16
N THR A 350 -15.24 -19.48 3.05
CA THR A 350 -14.95 -20.58 2.12
C THR A 350 -13.47 -20.75 1.84
N SER A 351 -13.01 -22.00 1.70
CA SER A 351 -11.68 -22.35 1.19
C SER A 351 -11.68 -22.70 -0.29
N ASP A 352 -12.85 -22.74 -0.93
CA ASP A 352 -12.95 -22.92 -2.38
C ASP A 352 -12.42 -21.65 -3.06
N PRO A 353 -11.32 -21.72 -3.84
CA PRO A 353 -10.69 -20.53 -4.38
C PRO A 353 -11.57 -19.78 -5.39
N GLU A 354 -12.41 -20.48 -6.17
CA GLU A 354 -13.29 -19.84 -7.14
C GLU A 354 -14.45 -19.11 -6.44
N GLU A 355 -15.07 -19.73 -5.44
CA GLU A 355 -16.13 -19.09 -4.65
C GLU A 355 -15.59 -17.89 -3.86
N ARG A 356 -14.38 -18.03 -3.31
CA ARG A 356 -13.71 -16.98 -2.54
C ARG A 356 -13.42 -15.76 -3.40
N MET A 357 -12.76 -15.94 -4.56
CA MET A 357 -12.43 -14.84 -5.46
C MET A 357 -13.66 -14.18 -6.04
N LYS A 358 -14.71 -14.96 -6.35
CA LYS A 358 -15.99 -14.40 -6.77
C LYS A 358 -16.57 -13.44 -5.73
N ALA A 359 -16.49 -13.77 -4.45
CA ALA A 359 -16.97 -12.91 -3.37
C ALA A 359 -16.12 -11.64 -3.23
N PHE A 360 -14.79 -11.71 -3.43
CA PHE A 360 -13.94 -10.52 -3.47
C PHE A 360 -14.20 -9.64 -4.70
N HIS A 361 -14.47 -10.23 -5.87
CA HIS A 361 -14.89 -9.45 -7.04
C HIS A 361 -16.21 -8.72 -6.76
N GLU A 362 -17.20 -9.38 -6.13
CA GLU A 362 -18.43 -8.74 -5.71
C GLU A 362 -18.20 -7.58 -4.73
N ALA A 363 -17.29 -7.76 -3.79
CA ALA A 363 -16.90 -6.69 -2.86
C ALA A 363 -16.28 -5.49 -3.60
N GLU A 364 -15.37 -5.71 -4.56
CA GLU A 364 -14.79 -4.61 -5.35
C GLU A 364 -15.83 -3.95 -6.28
N ASP A 365 -16.76 -4.73 -6.84
CA ASP A 365 -17.90 -4.21 -7.63
C ASP A 365 -18.77 -3.24 -6.82
N ILE A 366 -18.99 -3.54 -5.54
CA ILE A 366 -19.72 -2.65 -4.63
C ILE A 366 -18.86 -1.42 -4.30
N LEU A 367 -17.61 -1.61 -3.85
CA LEU A 367 -16.74 -0.54 -3.37
C LEU A 367 -16.44 0.51 -4.44
N ILE A 368 -16.09 0.07 -5.64
CA ILE A 368 -15.65 0.93 -6.74
C ILE A 368 -16.76 1.16 -7.76
N GLY A 369 -17.43 0.09 -8.18
CA GLY A 369 -18.42 0.15 -9.27
C GLY A 369 -19.73 0.83 -8.86
N GLN A 370 -20.24 0.50 -7.68
CA GLN A 370 -21.55 1.01 -7.22
C GLN A 370 -21.38 2.24 -6.32
N ASP A 371 -20.57 2.14 -5.27
CA ASP A 371 -20.50 3.16 -4.23
C ASP A 371 -19.38 4.18 -4.45
N SER A 372 -18.42 3.91 -5.35
CA SER A 372 -17.32 4.80 -5.68
C SER A 372 -16.63 5.40 -4.44
N VAL A 373 -16.38 4.57 -3.44
CA VAL A 373 -15.81 5.00 -2.14
C VAL A 373 -14.41 5.57 -2.31
N LEU A 374 -13.71 5.07 -3.33
CA LEU A 374 -12.35 5.46 -3.68
C LEU A 374 -12.31 5.90 -5.14
N ALA A 375 -11.35 6.77 -5.47
CA ALA A 375 -10.93 7.02 -6.83
C ALA A 375 -9.48 6.54 -7.01
N PRO A 376 -9.25 5.29 -7.45
CA PRO A 376 -7.93 4.80 -7.79
C PRO A 376 -7.30 5.66 -8.89
N ILE A 377 -5.99 5.98 -8.75
CA ILE A 377 -5.28 6.83 -9.70
C ILE A 377 -4.27 6.00 -10.48
N TYR A 378 -3.37 5.30 -9.78
CA TYR A 378 -2.39 4.43 -10.42
C TYR A 378 -2.02 3.25 -9.51
N PHE A 379 -1.57 2.18 -10.12
CA PHE A 379 -0.88 1.09 -9.45
C PHE A 379 0.59 1.44 -9.32
N TYR A 380 1.14 1.23 -8.12
CA TYR A 380 2.52 1.54 -7.81
C TYR A 380 3.51 0.70 -8.60
N THR A 381 4.66 1.28 -8.83
CA THR A 381 5.90 0.61 -9.22
C THR A 381 6.99 0.97 -8.22
N GLN A 382 8.06 0.20 -8.22
CA GLN A 382 9.24 0.46 -7.39
C GLN A 382 10.45 0.77 -8.26
N PRO A 383 10.76 2.05 -8.50
CA PRO A 383 12.01 2.43 -9.15
C PRO A 383 13.19 2.21 -8.20
N TYR A 384 14.29 1.65 -8.71
CA TYR A 384 15.54 1.51 -7.95
C TYR A 384 16.76 1.51 -8.86
N MET A 385 17.91 1.83 -8.29
CA MET A 385 19.20 1.73 -8.99
C MET A 385 20.14 0.84 -8.20
N LEU A 386 20.78 -0.10 -8.89
CA LEU A 386 21.77 -1.01 -8.32
C LEU A 386 23.09 -0.86 -9.06
N ASN A 387 24.20 -0.76 -8.31
CA ASN A 387 25.54 -0.77 -8.89
C ASN A 387 25.71 -1.99 -9.82
N PRO A 388 26.05 -1.81 -11.11
CA PRO A 388 26.14 -2.90 -12.10
C PRO A 388 27.19 -3.97 -11.76
N ASP A 389 28.12 -3.68 -10.85
CA ASP A 389 29.11 -4.63 -10.34
C ASP A 389 28.54 -5.55 -9.25
N ILE A 390 27.30 -5.33 -8.80
CA ILE A 390 26.62 -6.17 -7.80
C ILE A 390 25.66 -7.12 -8.51
N ASP A 391 25.68 -8.38 -8.06
CA ASP A 391 24.81 -9.46 -8.53
C ASP A 391 24.14 -10.15 -7.33
N GLY A 392 23.01 -10.85 -7.55
CA GLY A 392 22.35 -11.66 -6.53
C GLY A 392 21.40 -10.89 -5.59
N MET A 393 21.17 -9.58 -5.81
CA MET A 393 20.04 -8.90 -5.18
C MET A 393 18.73 -9.42 -5.78
N TYR A 394 17.71 -9.64 -4.96
CA TYR A 394 16.37 -9.87 -5.45
C TYR A 394 15.36 -8.97 -4.75
N TYR A 395 14.28 -8.71 -5.45
CA TYR A 395 13.19 -7.85 -5.05
C TYR A 395 11.88 -8.63 -5.10
N THR A 396 10.96 -8.34 -4.17
CA THR A 396 9.60 -8.90 -4.20
C THR A 396 8.57 -7.81 -4.48
N PRO A 397 7.44 -8.13 -5.13
CA PRO A 397 6.38 -7.16 -5.37
C PRO A 397 5.71 -6.60 -4.09
N LEU A 398 6.05 -7.13 -2.92
CA LEU A 398 5.67 -6.57 -1.61
C LEU A 398 6.64 -5.46 -1.13
N GLY A 399 7.59 -5.03 -1.97
CA GLY A 399 8.51 -3.94 -1.68
C GLY A 399 9.78 -4.32 -0.90
N TYR A 400 10.09 -5.62 -0.76
CA TYR A 400 11.27 -6.06 -0.02
C TYR A 400 12.46 -6.28 -0.94
N PHE A 401 13.60 -5.66 -0.59
CA PHE A 401 14.90 -5.86 -1.22
C PHE A 401 15.78 -6.76 -0.35
N PHE A 402 16.34 -7.80 -0.95
CA PHE A 402 17.17 -8.77 -0.25
C PHE A 402 18.61 -8.73 -0.75
N PHE A 403 19.52 -8.28 0.11
CA PHE A 403 20.94 -8.09 -0.21
C PHE A 403 21.83 -9.21 0.34
N GLY A 404 21.28 -10.12 1.14
CA GLY A 404 22.04 -11.13 1.86
C GLY A 404 22.85 -12.08 0.96
N TYR A 405 22.44 -12.26 -0.28
CA TYR A 405 23.10 -13.16 -1.23
C TYR A 405 23.84 -12.39 -2.34
N THR A 406 24.05 -11.08 -2.18
CA THR A 406 24.74 -10.28 -3.21
C THR A 406 26.23 -10.55 -3.21
N SER A 407 26.85 -10.36 -4.38
CA SER A 407 28.32 -10.43 -4.56
C SER A 407 28.79 -9.34 -5.50
N LYS A 408 30.03 -8.87 -5.34
CA LYS A 408 30.67 -8.02 -6.36
C LYS A 408 31.30 -8.91 -7.45
N LYS A 409 31.09 -8.52 -8.70
CA LYS A 409 31.69 -9.14 -9.89
C LYS A 409 33.20 -8.93 -9.95
#